data_93b19fa71641768f569c97ff199aaa41
#
_entry.id   93b19fa71641768f569c97ff199aaa41
#
_cell.length_a   1.000
_cell.length_b   1.000
_cell.length_c   1.000
_cell.angle_alpha   90.00
_cell.angle_beta   90.00
_cell.angle_gamma   90.00
#
_symmetry.space_group_name_H-M   'P 1'
#
loop_
_entity.id
_entity.type
_entity.pdbx_description
1 polymer ?
#
loop_
_entity_poly.entity_id
_entity_poly.type
_entity_poly.pdbx_seq_one_letter_code
_entity_poly.pdbx_strand_id
1 'polypeptide(L)'
;MRRGGAARGEPPFAVCCAPPLCNNLVAVPAAIIMMMRSLLRFPLVAFPFLLPTQSAWAADISAANTAWMLTATALVLFMTLPGLSLFYGGLVRVRNVLSVLMQCFALTALMSLLWFVAGYSLAFGSSGVEQGPWLGDLGNLFLAAVSMEGNSGDIPESLFVMFQMTFAVITPALIVGGFAERIRFSAMLVFSAAWMLLVYAPVCHWVWGGGWLGSMGLQDFAGGTVVHITAAVAALVAALMLGPRRGFGSVAMPPHNLTMTVTGAGMLWVGWFGFNAGSAVAADGSAAMAMLVTHLSAACGSLAWMTMEWIRHGKPSVLGIVTGMVAGLGTITPASGSVGPAAAVVIGLSAGVICYYATLTLKNRLKIDDSLDVFPVHGVGGILGTLLAGVFCSPNLGIFSGNGFSEGISSIGGQLAVQAT
;
A
#
# COMPACT_ATOMS: atom_id res chain seq x y z
N MET A 1 -9.73 38.09 64.02
CA MET A 1 -10.89 38.91 63.52
C MET A 1 -11.15 38.50 62.07
N ARG A 2 -12.19 37.71 61.82
CA ARG A 2 -13.43 38.03 61.09
C ARG A 2 -13.13 38.54 59.65
N ARG A 3 -13.56 37.99 58.54
CA ARG A 3 -14.77 37.27 58.06
C ARG A 3 -14.37 36.75 56.66
N GLY A 4 -14.70 35.67 56.11
CA GLY A 4 -16.02 35.09 55.87
C GLY A 4 -16.51 35.48 54.50
N GLY A 5 -16.67 34.55 53.57
CA GLY A 5 -17.42 34.85 52.39
C GLY A 5 -17.20 33.90 51.20
N ALA A 6 -18.04 32.89 51.15
CA ALA A 6 -18.80 32.39 50.00
C ALA A 6 -18.05 31.77 48.79
N ALA A 7 -18.15 30.47 48.75
CA ALA A 7 -18.10 29.65 47.52
C ALA A 7 -19.14 30.14 46.50
N ARG A 8 -18.72 30.43 45.26
CA ARG A 8 -19.65 30.49 44.12
C ARG A 8 -19.40 29.28 43.25
N GLY A 9 -20.44 28.45 43.18
CA GLY A 9 -20.48 27.31 42.32
C GLY A 9 -20.39 27.71 40.85
N GLU A 10 -19.65 26.95 40.11
CA GLU A 10 -19.65 27.01 38.64
C GLU A 10 -20.97 26.44 38.12
N PRO A 11 -21.62 27.06 37.11
CA PRO A 11 -22.78 26.49 36.46
C PRO A 11 -22.38 25.38 35.48
N PRO A 12 -23.29 24.42 35.23
CA PRO A 12 -23.03 23.30 34.34
C PRO A 12 -22.92 23.73 32.89
N PHE A 13 -22.14 22.98 32.14
CA PHE A 13 -21.86 23.11 30.71
C PHE A 13 -23.09 23.57 29.90
N ALA A 14 -23.03 24.76 29.36
CA ALA A 14 -23.95 25.25 28.35
C ALA A 14 -23.59 24.57 26.99
N VAL A 15 -24.48 23.75 26.47
CA VAL A 15 -24.42 23.23 25.10
C VAL A 15 -24.65 24.42 24.19
N CYS A 16 -23.60 24.92 23.55
CA CYS A 16 -23.71 25.90 22.46
C CYS A 16 -24.44 25.27 21.30
N CYS A 17 -25.69 25.64 21.09
CA CYS A 17 -26.42 25.41 19.83
C CYS A 17 -25.67 26.12 18.70
N ALA A 18 -25.11 25.34 17.78
CA ALA A 18 -24.62 25.83 16.51
C ALA A 18 -25.79 26.33 15.65
N PRO A 19 -25.63 27.40 14.84
CA PRO A 19 -26.67 27.87 13.93
C PRO A 19 -26.95 26.82 12.82
N PRO A 20 -28.13 26.81 12.23
CA PRO A 20 -28.52 25.81 11.23
C PRO A 20 -27.65 25.93 9.99
N LEU A 21 -26.93 24.87 9.67
CA LEU A 21 -26.24 24.70 8.41
C LEU A 21 -27.29 24.73 7.28
N CYS A 22 -27.15 25.68 6.39
CA CYS A 22 -27.89 25.81 5.16
C CYS A 22 -27.94 24.48 4.40
N ASN A 23 -29.15 24.03 4.10
CA ASN A 23 -29.49 22.96 3.18
C ASN A 23 -28.86 23.18 1.79
N ASN A 24 -27.70 22.65 1.57
CA ASN A 24 -27.24 22.29 0.23
C ASN A 24 -27.29 20.76 0.10
N LEU A 25 -28.50 20.23 -0.01
CA LEU A 25 -28.73 18.91 -0.58
C LEU A 25 -28.14 18.94 -1.99
N VAL A 26 -26.97 18.35 -2.16
CA VAL A 26 -26.39 18.06 -3.47
C VAL A 26 -27.36 17.07 -4.13
N ALA A 27 -28.13 17.55 -5.09
CA ALA A 27 -29.00 16.72 -5.90
C ALA A 27 -28.14 15.62 -6.56
N VAL A 28 -28.37 14.37 -6.19
CA VAL A 28 -27.81 13.22 -6.88
C VAL A 28 -28.35 13.26 -8.31
N PRO A 29 -27.50 13.26 -9.34
CA PRO A 29 -27.98 13.31 -10.72
C PRO A 29 -28.99 12.19 -10.97
N ALA A 30 -30.15 12.53 -11.55
CA ALA A 30 -31.23 11.59 -11.85
C ALA A 30 -30.77 10.35 -12.64
N ALA A 31 -29.66 10.45 -13.36
CA ALA A 31 -29.02 9.37 -14.08
C ALA A 31 -28.53 8.24 -13.17
N ILE A 32 -28.07 8.53 -11.94
CA ILE A 32 -27.60 7.50 -10.99
C ILE A 32 -28.80 6.75 -10.41
N ILE A 33 -29.89 7.45 -10.12
CA ILE A 33 -31.12 6.82 -9.61
C ILE A 33 -31.79 5.95 -10.70
N MET A 34 -31.70 6.38 -11.95
CA MET A 34 -32.25 5.64 -13.10
C MET A 34 -31.40 4.38 -13.39
N MET A 35 -30.07 4.44 -13.24
CA MET A 35 -29.18 3.29 -13.40
C MET A 35 -29.36 2.25 -12.28
N MET A 36 -29.60 2.66 -11.05
CA MET A 36 -29.93 1.74 -9.95
C MET A 36 -31.29 1.07 -10.11
N ARG A 37 -32.27 1.74 -10.71
CA ARG A 37 -33.60 1.14 -10.97
C ARG A 37 -33.62 0.15 -12.14
N SER A 38 -32.69 0.26 -13.10
CA SER A 38 -32.56 -0.70 -14.21
C SER A 38 -31.85 -2.00 -13.79
N LEU A 39 -30.93 -1.94 -12.79
CA LEU A 39 -30.23 -3.11 -12.27
C LEU A 39 -31.11 -4.03 -11.40
N LEU A 40 -32.27 -3.54 -10.91
CA LEU A 40 -33.20 -4.31 -10.07
C LEU A 40 -34.25 -5.12 -10.88
N ARG A 41 -34.16 -5.15 -12.22
CA ARG A 41 -35.17 -5.83 -13.08
C ARG A 41 -34.65 -7.06 -13.82
N PHE A 42 -33.53 -7.68 -13.38
CA PHE A 42 -33.14 -8.98 -13.92
C PHE A 42 -33.87 -10.10 -13.18
N PRO A 43 -34.56 -11.02 -13.90
CA PRO A 43 -35.18 -12.18 -13.28
C PRO A 43 -34.08 -13.11 -12.74
N LEU A 44 -34.22 -13.56 -11.48
CA LEU A 44 -33.39 -14.62 -10.89
C LEU A 44 -33.62 -15.90 -11.74
N VAL A 45 -32.68 -16.21 -12.62
CA VAL A 45 -32.61 -17.52 -13.24
C VAL A 45 -31.87 -18.44 -12.25
N ALA A 46 -32.61 -19.32 -11.60
CA ALA A 46 -32.06 -20.37 -10.77
C ALA A 46 -31.35 -21.39 -11.68
N PHE A 47 -30.01 -21.38 -11.70
CA PHE A 47 -29.20 -22.44 -12.29
C PHE A 47 -29.01 -23.55 -11.24
N PRO A 48 -29.28 -24.83 -11.59
CA PRO A 48 -28.99 -25.94 -10.70
C PRO A 48 -27.47 -26.16 -10.66
N PHE A 49 -26.83 -25.88 -9.52
CA PHE A 49 -25.44 -26.24 -9.26
C PHE A 49 -25.32 -27.76 -9.10
N LEU A 50 -24.73 -28.41 -10.10
CA LEU A 50 -24.13 -29.72 -9.94
C LEU A 50 -22.71 -29.49 -9.38
N LEU A 51 -22.54 -29.75 -8.10
CA LEU A 51 -21.25 -29.74 -7.43
C LEU A 51 -20.43 -30.97 -7.86
N PRO A 52 -19.22 -30.80 -8.43
CA PRO A 52 -18.29 -31.91 -8.48
C PRO A 52 -17.63 -32.03 -7.09
N THR A 53 -17.89 -33.13 -6.42
CA THR A 53 -17.14 -33.57 -5.24
C THR A 53 -15.74 -33.99 -5.65
N GLN A 54 -14.79 -33.09 -5.68
CA GLN A 54 -13.37 -33.46 -5.62
C GLN A 54 -12.89 -33.16 -4.21
N SER A 55 -12.71 -34.24 -3.43
CA SER A 55 -11.94 -34.19 -2.18
C SER A 55 -10.46 -33.99 -2.54
N ALA A 56 -10.06 -32.73 -2.76
CA ALA A 56 -8.67 -32.34 -2.61
C ALA A 56 -8.33 -32.54 -1.12
N TRP A 57 -7.26 -33.26 -0.82
CA TRP A 57 -6.72 -33.36 0.53
C TRP A 57 -6.40 -31.94 0.98
N ALA A 58 -7.25 -31.36 1.82
CA ALA A 58 -6.98 -30.07 2.44
C ALA A 58 -5.72 -30.25 3.29
N ALA A 59 -4.69 -29.45 3.05
CA ALA A 59 -3.54 -29.41 3.93
C ALA A 59 -4.02 -29.04 5.35
N ASP A 60 -3.47 -29.68 6.38
CA ASP A 60 -3.81 -29.34 7.75
C ASP A 60 -3.47 -27.87 8.01
N ILE A 61 -4.43 -27.14 8.59
CA ILE A 61 -4.23 -25.72 8.92
C ILE A 61 -3.17 -25.61 10.02
N SER A 62 -2.11 -24.86 9.73
CA SER A 62 -1.07 -24.55 10.70
C SER A 62 -1.53 -23.44 11.66
N ALA A 63 -1.65 -23.78 12.95
CA ALA A 63 -2.00 -22.79 13.97
C ALA A 63 -0.95 -21.68 14.11
N ALA A 64 0.35 -21.99 13.92
CA ALA A 64 1.43 -21.01 13.98
C ALA A 64 1.35 -20.02 12.81
N ASN A 65 1.18 -20.50 11.58
CA ASN A 65 1.06 -19.67 10.40
C ASN A 65 -0.22 -18.81 10.46
N THR A 66 -1.33 -19.40 10.90
CA THR A 66 -2.59 -18.67 11.10
C THR A 66 -2.44 -17.55 12.13
N ALA A 67 -1.82 -17.80 13.27
CA ALA A 67 -1.60 -16.78 14.31
C ALA A 67 -0.71 -15.63 13.81
N TRP A 68 0.37 -15.96 13.08
CA TRP A 68 1.22 -14.95 12.44
C TRP A 68 0.45 -14.12 11.43
N MET A 69 -0.31 -14.76 10.56
CA MET A 69 -1.05 -14.07 9.49
C MET A 69 -2.18 -13.20 10.02
N LEU A 70 -2.86 -13.59 11.12
CA LEU A 70 -3.80 -12.71 11.82
C LEU A 70 -3.12 -11.44 12.31
N THR A 71 -1.92 -11.57 12.91
CA THR A 71 -1.12 -10.43 13.38
C THR A 71 -0.63 -9.58 12.21
N ALA A 72 -0.06 -10.19 11.17
CA ALA A 72 0.44 -9.50 9.99
C ALA A 72 -0.68 -8.71 9.28
N THR A 73 -1.87 -9.30 9.14
CA THR A 73 -3.05 -8.65 8.56
C THR A 73 -3.44 -7.40 9.34
N ALA A 74 -3.49 -7.49 10.67
CA ALA A 74 -3.77 -6.34 11.53
C ALA A 74 -2.70 -5.24 11.38
N LEU A 75 -1.42 -5.61 11.32
CA LEU A 75 -0.31 -4.68 11.12
C LEU A 75 -0.38 -3.96 9.77
N VAL A 76 -0.75 -4.64 8.66
CA VAL A 76 -0.88 -3.99 7.36
C VAL A 76 -2.09 -3.05 7.31
N LEU A 77 -3.24 -3.43 7.89
CA LEU A 77 -4.37 -2.52 7.98
C LEU A 77 -4.04 -1.28 8.84
N PHE A 78 -3.28 -1.46 9.92
CA PHE A 78 -2.77 -0.39 10.76
C PHE A 78 -1.88 0.60 9.99
N MET A 79 -1.17 0.14 8.94
CA MET A 79 -0.41 1.06 8.07
C MET A 79 -1.30 2.08 7.38
N THR A 80 -2.49 1.69 6.91
CA THR A 80 -3.38 2.61 6.18
C THR A 80 -4.14 3.52 7.13
N LEU A 81 -4.79 2.96 8.15
CA LEU A 81 -5.73 3.70 8.99
C LEU A 81 -5.03 4.72 9.90
N PRO A 82 -4.17 4.38 10.85
CA PRO A 82 -3.42 5.42 11.54
C PRO A 82 -2.12 5.81 10.82
N GLY A 83 -1.36 4.86 10.28
CA GLY A 83 -0.03 5.10 9.76
C GLY A 83 0.00 6.12 8.62
N LEU A 84 -0.51 5.76 7.46
CA LEU A 84 -0.48 6.60 6.26
C LEU A 84 -1.34 7.85 6.42
N SER A 85 -2.51 7.74 7.05
CA SER A 85 -3.39 8.86 7.27
C SER A 85 -2.73 9.96 8.11
N LEU A 86 -2.02 9.60 9.19
CA LEU A 86 -1.28 10.57 10.01
C LEU A 86 -0.01 11.06 9.30
N PHE A 87 0.72 10.18 8.63
CA PHE A 87 1.91 10.55 7.85
C PHE A 87 1.55 11.61 6.80
N TYR A 88 0.58 11.35 5.95
CA TYR A 88 0.11 12.28 4.93
C TYR A 88 -0.61 13.50 5.52
N GLY A 89 -1.44 13.26 6.54
CA GLY A 89 -2.16 14.30 7.24
C GLY A 89 -1.23 15.37 7.81
N GLY A 90 -0.10 14.99 8.38
CA GLY A 90 0.91 15.92 8.89
C GLY A 90 1.66 16.70 7.81
N LEU A 91 1.79 16.13 6.60
CA LEU A 91 2.53 16.74 5.48
C LEU A 91 1.73 17.82 4.72
N VAL A 92 0.41 17.70 4.64
CA VAL A 92 -0.44 18.67 3.92
C VAL A 92 -0.65 19.95 4.72
N ARG A 93 -1.15 21.00 4.07
CA ARG A 93 -1.53 22.25 4.75
C ARG A 93 -2.69 21.98 5.71
N VAL A 94 -2.72 22.68 6.85
CA VAL A 94 -3.69 22.49 7.95
C VAL A 94 -5.16 22.36 7.49
N ARG A 95 -5.59 23.17 6.52
CA ARG A 95 -6.96 23.15 5.98
C ARG A 95 -7.33 21.86 5.24
N ASN A 96 -6.35 21.05 4.87
CA ASN A 96 -6.53 19.82 4.07
C ASN A 96 -6.35 18.54 4.90
N VAL A 97 -6.02 18.64 6.18
CA VAL A 97 -5.77 17.48 7.07
C VAL A 97 -6.94 16.54 7.10
N LEU A 98 -8.12 17.04 7.49
CA LEU A 98 -9.33 16.24 7.58
C LEU A 98 -9.75 15.66 6.22
N SER A 99 -9.47 16.35 5.12
CA SER A 99 -9.72 15.84 3.77
C SER A 99 -8.86 14.61 3.47
N VAL A 100 -7.59 14.63 3.82
CA VAL A 100 -6.68 13.49 3.60
C VAL A 100 -7.04 12.30 4.51
N LEU A 101 -7.30 12.57 5.79
CA LEU A 101 -7.78 11.52 6.70
C LEU A 101 -9.06 10.86 6.17
N MET A 102 -10.04 11.69 5.77
CA MET A 102 -11.30 11.20 5.20
C MET A 102 -11.08 10.37 3.91
N GLN A 103 -10.12 10.76 3.06
CA GLN A 103 -9.78 9.99 1.86
C GLN A 103 -9.22 8.61 2.23
N CYS A 104 -8.30 8.51 3.18
CA CYS A 104 -7.76 7.22 3.63
C CYS A 104 -8.85 6.30 4.20
N PHE A 105 -9.72 6.82 5.06
CA PHE A 105 -10.82 6.04 5.65
C PHE A 105 -11.86 5.62 4.60
N ALA A 106 -12.24 6.53 3.71
CA ALA A 106 -13.20 6.24 2.64
C ALA A 106 -12.65 5.20 1.66
N LEU A 107 -11.35 5.28 1.30
CA LEU A 107 -10.70 4.29 0.48
C LEU A 107 -10.63 2.94 1.18
N THR A 108 -10.33 2.89 2.47
CA THR A 108 -10.35 1.64 3.23
C THR A 108 -11.72 0.96 3.11
N ALA A 109 -12.80 1.68 3.34
CA ALA A 109 -14.15 1.11 3.24
C ALA A 109 -14.52 0.71 1.80
N LEU A 110 -14.25 1.58 0.82
CA LEU A 110 -14.62 1.34 -0.57
C LEU A 110 -13.83 0.17 -1.18
N MET A 111 -12.51 0.13 -0.96
CA MET A 111 -11.67 -0.94 -1.51
C MET A 111 -11.99 -2.29 -0.87
N SER A 112 -12.32 -2.33 0.42
CA SER A 112 -12.75 -3.56 1.08
C SER A 112 -14.04 -4.12 0.45
N LEU A 113 -15.02 -3.25 0.15
CA LEU A 113 -16.25 -3.68 -0.53
C LEU A 113 -15.99 -4.11 -1.98
N LEU A 114 -15.14 -3.41 -2.72
CA LEU A 114 -14.81 -3.80 -4.10
C LEU A 114 -13.99 -5.09 -4.14
N TRP A 115 -13.12 -5.30 -3.15
CA TRP A 115 -12.39 -6.56 -3.00
C TRP A 115 -13.33 -7.73 -2.74
N PHE A 116 -14.30 -7.54 -1.86
CA PHE A 116 -15.38 -8.51 -1.62
C PHE A 116 -16.20 -8.79 -2.88
N VAL A 117 -16.60 -7.74 -3.62
CA VAL A 117 -17.50 -7.91 -4.78
C VAL A 117 -16.82 -8.64 -5.92
N ALA A 118 -15.59 -8.24 -6.29
CA ALA A 118 -14.93 -8.75 -7.48
C ALA A 118 -13.39 -8.77 -7.41
N GLY A 119 -12.77 -7.90 -6.61
CA GLY A 119 -11.33 -7.71 -6.61
C GLY A 119 -10.54 -8.97 -6.30
N TYR A 120 -10.95 -9.74 -5.28
CA TYR A 120 -10.34 -11.01 -4.95
C TYR A 120 -10.44 -12.03 -6.10
N SER A 121 -11.63 -12.16 -6.69
CA SER A 121 -11.86 -13.07 -7.81
C SER A 121 -11.01 -12.72 -9.03
N LEU A 122 -10.90 -11.43 -9.37
CA LEU A 122 -10.07 -10.95 -10.49
C LEU A 122 -8.57 -11.14 -10.24
N ALA A 123 -8.14 -11.08 -8.98
CA ALA A 123 -6.72 -11.21 -8.61
C ALA A 123 -6.30 -12.68 -8.44
N PHE A 124 -7.08 -13.49 -7.75
CA PHE A 124 -6.69 -14.85 -7.34
C PHE A 124 -7.58 -15.96 -7.91
N GLY A 125 -8.75 -15.60 -8.44
CA GLY A 125 -9.70 -16.56 -8.99
C GLY A 125 -10.28 -17.50 -7.94
N SER A 126 -10.69 -18.70 -8.39
CA SER A 126 -11.23 -19.75 -7.54
C SER A 126 -10.15 -20.77 -7.20
N SER A 127 -10.10 -21.18 -5.94
CA SER A 127 -9.14 -22.17 -5.46
C SER A 127 -9.24 -23.48 -6.26
N GLY A 128 -8.10 -24.00 -6.71
CA GLY A 128 -8.02 -25.27 -7.45
C GLY A 128 -8.43 -25.20 -8.94
N VAL A 129 -8.70 -24.02 -9.47
CA VAL A 129 -8.95 -23.78 -10.90
C VAL A 129 -7.68 -23.19 -11.52
N GLU A 130 -7.26 -23.72 -12.68
CA GLU A 130 -6.15 -23.13 -13.44
C GLU A 130 -6.55 -21.74 -13.94
N GLN A 131 -5.74 -20.74 -13.59
CA GLN A 131 -6.01 -19.35 -13.88
C GLN A 131 -5.44 -18.95 -15.25
N GLY A 132 -6.13 -18.02 -15.92
CA GLY A 132 -5.62 -17.42 -17.16
C GLY A 132 -4.41 -16.52 -16.90
N PRO A 133 -3.61 -16.18 -17.93
CA PRO A 133 -2.40 -15.36 -17.75
C PRO A 133 -2.66 -13.90 -17.39
N TRP A 134 -3.86 -13.39 -17.62
CA TRP A 134 -4.18 -11.96 -17.53
C TRP A 134 -5.08 -11.57 -16.35
N LEU A 135 -6.02 -12.44 -15.98
CA LEU A 135 -6.99 -12.24 -14.93
C LEU A 135 -7.34 -13.57 -14.29
N GLY A 136 -7.69 -13.54 -13.01
CA GLY A 136 -8.39 -14.60 -12.33
C GLY A 136 -9.78 -14.84 -12.95
N ASP A 137 -10.46 -15.86 -12.48
CA ASP A 137 -11.81 -16.16 -12.91
C ASP A 137 -12.88 -15.30 -12.20
N LEU A 138 -14.15 -15.52 -12.51
CA LEU A 138 -15.27 -14.87 -11.85
C LEU A 138 -16.02 -15.80 -10.88
N GLY A 139 -15.47 -16.98 -10.59
CA GLY A 139 -16.11 -18.00 -9.76
C GLY A 139 -16.17 -17.63 -8.28
N ASN A 140 -15.32 -16.70 -7.86
CA ASN A 140 -15.24 -16.23 -6.47
C ASN A 140 -15.82 -14.81 -6.26
N LEU A 141 -16.71 -14.36 -7.15
CA LEU A 141 -17.43 -13.11 -6.97
C LEU A 141 -18.21 -13.14 -5.65
N PHE A 142 -18.22 -12.01 -4.95
CA PHE A 142 -18.84 -11.86 -3.61
C PHE A 142 -18.25 -12.85 -2.58
N LEU A 143 -17.02 -13.36 -2.80
CA LEU A 143 -16.38 -14.39 -2.00
C LEU A 143 -17.26 -15.65 -1.82
N ALA A 144 -18.06 -15.99 -2.84
CA ALA A 144 -19.08 -17.02 -2.76
C ALA A 144 -18.50 -18.43 -2.51
N ALA A 145 -17.25 -18.68 -2.92
CA ALA A 145 -16.57 -19.96 -2.68
C ALA A 145 -15.78 -19.99 -1.37
N VAL A 146 -15.58 -18.86 -0.69
CA VAL A 146 -14.83 -18.79 0.57
C VAL A 146 -15.67 -19.35 1.70
N SER A 147 -15.18 -20.40 2.36
CA SER A 147 -15.86 -21.06 3.47
C SER A 147 -15.00 -21.07 4.75
N MET A 148 -15.57 -21.53 5.87
CA MET A 148 -14.83 -21.68 7.12
C MET A 148 -13.80 -22.83 7.05
N GLU A 149 -14.07 -23.82 6.22
CA GLU A 149 -13.24 -25.01 6.02
C GLU A 149 -12.24 -24.84 4.85
N GLY A 150 -12.42 -23.77 4.04
CA GLY A 150 -11.55 -23.43 2.92
C GLY A 150 -10.16 -23.00 3.40
N ASN A 151 -9.12 -23.45 2.70
CA ASN A 151 -7.74 -23.07 2.97
C ASN A 151 -7.03 -22.55 1.72
N SER A 152 -6.03 -21.71 1.94
CA SER A 152 -5.05 -21.26 0.96
C SER A 152 -3.68 -21.68 1.49
N GLY A 153 -3.10 -22.72 0.88
CA GLY A 153 -1.97 -23.41 1.48
C GLY A 153 -2.35 -24.01 2.84
N ASP A 154 -1.65 -23.68 3.89
CA ASP A 154 -1.85 -24.17 5.25
C ASP A 154 -2.48 -23.13 6.22
N ILE A 155 -3.08 -22.07 5.68
CA ILE A 155 -3.85 -21.08 6.42
C ILE A 155 -5.31 -21.03 5.95
N PRO A 156 -6.26 -20.56 6.77
CA PRO A 156 -7.63 -20.34 6.31
C PRO A 156 -7.70 -19.40 5.11
N GLU A 157 -8.45 -19.76 4.06
CA GLU A 157 -8.61 -18.91 2.87
C GLU A 157 -9.20 -17.54 3.23
N SER A 158 -10.13 -17.48 4.16
CA SER A 158 -10.70 -16.23 4.65
C SER A 158 -9.65 -15.27 5.22
N LEU A 159 -8.58 -15.80 5.84
CA LEU A 159 -7.47 -15.02 6.33
C LEU A 159 -6.57 -14.54 5.19
N PHE A 160 -6.30 -15.38 4.19
CA PHE A 160 -5.58 -14.98 2.98
C PHE A 160 -6.33 -13.88 2.23
N VAL A 161 -7.65 -14.00 2.05
CA VAL A 161 -8.52 -12.96 1.49
C VAL A 161 -8.36 -11.64 2.23
N MET A 162 -8.42 -11.68 3.56
CA MET A 162 -8.32 -10.47 4.39
C MET A 162 -6.92 -9.87 4.35
N PHE A 163 -5.87 -10.68 4.34
CA PHE A 163 -4.49 -10.22 4.19
C PHE A 163 -4.31 -9.48 2.86
N GLN A 164 -4.69 -10.10 1.75
CA GLN A 164 -4.59 -9.51 0.43
C GLN A 164 -5.49 -8.27 0.25
N MET A 165 -6.65 -8.23 0.91
CA MET A 165 -7.50 -7.04 0.98
C MET A 165 -6.75 -5.84 1.55
N THR A 166 -5.89 -6.02 2.55
CA THR A 166 -5.14 -4.90 3.14
C THR A 166 -4.18 -4.24 2.14
N PHE A 167 -3.64 -5.00 1.20
CA PHE A 167 -2.82 -4.48 0.08
C PHE A 167 -3.69 -3.74 -0.95
N ALA A 168 -4.86 -4.28 -1.29
CA ALA A 168 -5.82 -3.61 -2.16
C ALA A 168 -6.33 -2.29 -1.55
N VAL A 169 -6.34 -2.17 -0.23
CA VAL A 169 -6.71 -0.96 0.51
C VAL A 169 -5.58 0.08 0.49
N ILE A 170 -4.35 -0.31 0.84
CA ILE A 170 -3.25 0.65 0.99
C ILE A 170 -2.77 1.20 -0.36
N THR A 171 -2.82 0.41 -1.43
CA THR A 171 -2.25 0.79 -2.73
C THR A 171 -2.91 2.05 -3.31
N PRO A 172 -4.25 2.15 -3.46
CA PRO A 172 -4.88 3.39 -3.89
C PRO A 172 -4.76 4.51 -2.84
N ALA A 173 -4.61 4.20 -1.55
CA ALA A 173 -4.37 5.20 -0.52
C ALA A 173 -3.00 5.88 -0.69
N LEU A 174 -1.98 5.18 -1.20
CA LEU A 174 -0.69 5.79 -1.56
C LEU A 174 -0.84 6.83 -2.67
N ILE A 175 -1.70 6.59 -3.67
CA ILE A 175 -1.93 7.52 -4.79
C ILE A 175 -2.42 8.90 -4.30
N VAL A 176 -3.14 8.94 -3.18
CA VAL A 176 -3.64 10.19 -2.57
C VAL A 176 -2.52 11.21 -2.40
N GLY A 177 -1.32 10.77 -2.03
CA GLY A 177 -0.16 11.65 -1.88
C GLY A 177 0.20 12.44 -3.14
N GLY A 178 0.02 11.87 -4.34
CA GLY A 178 0.33 12.52 -5.61
C GLY A 178 -0.59 13.68 -5.94
N PHE A 179 -1.86 13.60 -5.59
CA PHE A 179 -2.88 14.60 -5.89
C PHE A 179 -3.45 15.32 -4.66
N ALA A 180 -2.87 15.13 -3.49
CA ALA A 180 -3.31 15.77 -2.27
C ALA A 180 -3.55 17.27 -2.48
N GLU A 181 -4.62 17.82 -1.87
CA GLU A 181 -5.04 19.23 -1.94
C GLU A 181 -5.64 19.69 -3.29
N ARG A 182 -5.85 18.83 -4.31
CA ARG A 182 -6.28 19.24 -5.66
C ARG A 182 -7.51 18.53 -6.17
N ILE A 183 -7.70 17.27 -5.81
CA ILE A 183 -8.79 16.43 -6.33
C ILE A 183 -10.09 16.66 -5.56
N ARG A 184 -11.23 16.57 -6.28
CA ARG A 184 -12.55 16.51 -5.63
C ARG A 184 -12.74 15.12 -5.02
N PHE A 185 -13.34 15.05 -3.83
CA PHE A 185 -13.53 13.79 -3.10
C PHE A 185 -14.29 12.73 -3.91
N SER A 186 -15.38 13.11 -4.58
CA SER A 186 -16.14 12.19 -5.44
C SER A 186 -15.36 11.67 -6.64
N ALA A 187 -14.53 12.53 -7.26
CA ALA A 187 -13.67 12.11 -8.36
C ALA A 187 -12.59 11.13 -7.89
N MET A 188 -12.03 11.35 -6.71
CA MET A 188 -11.07 10.44 -6.10
C MET A 188 -11.70 9.06 -5.85
N LEU A 189 -12.93 8.99 -5.33
CA LEU A 189 -13.62 7.71 -5.10
C LEU A 189 -13.85 6.94 -6.40
N VAL A 190 -14.37 7.61 -7.45
CA VAL A 190 -14.64 6.98 -8.75
C VAL A 190 -13.33 6.53 -9.41
N PHE A 191 -12.31 7.39 -9.41
CA PHE A 191 -10.98 7.04 -9.93
C PHE A 191 -10.41 5.82 -9.23
N SER A 192 -10.38 5.82 -7.89
CA SER A 192 -9.78 4.74 -7.12
C SER A 192 -10.54 3.42 -7.27
N ALA A 193 -11.88 3.47 -7.37
CA ALA A 193 -12.69 2.29 -7.64
C ALA A 193 -12.37 1.67 -9.01
N ALA A 194 -12.35 2.50 -10.05
CA ALA A 194 -12.01 2.05 -11.40
C ALA A 194 -10.55 1.54 -11.46
N TRP A 195 -9.61 2.26 -10.85
CA TRP A 195 -8.19 1.90 -10.84
C TRP A 195 -7.94 0.58 -10.12
N MET A 196 -8.62 0.34 -8.99
CA MET A 196 -8.50 -0.91 -8.24
C MET A 196 -8.92 -2.11 -9.09
N LEU A 197 -10.04 -2.02 -9.82
CA LEU A 197 -10.55 -3.13 -10.63
C LEU A 197 -9.82 -3.29 -11.96
N LEU A 198 -9.37 -2.19 -12.59
CA LEU A 198 -8.80 -2.20 -13.94
C LEU A 198 -7.26 -2.24 -13.96
N VAL A 199 -6.61 -1.88 -12.86
CA VAL A 199 -5.14 -1.84 -12.76
C VAL A 199 -4.64 -2.73 -11.64
N TYR A 200 -5.08 -2.46 -10.39
CA TYR A 200 -4.54 -3.19 -9.25
C TYR A 200 -4.83 -4.70 -9.30
N ALA A 201 -6.10 -5.09 -9.47
CA ALA A 201 -6.46 -6.50 -9.48
C ALA A 201 -5.81 -7.28 -10.64
N PRO A 202 -5.75 -6.76 -11.89
CA PRO A 202 -4.97 -7.39 -12.96
C PRO A 202 -3.48 -7.53 -12.65
N VAL A 203 -2.81 -6.46 -12.18
CA VAL A 203 -1.37 -6.54 -11.88
C VAL A 203 -1.10 -7.46 -10.70
N CYS A 204 -1.96 -7.46 -9.68
CA CYS A 204 -1.91 -8.43 -8.58
C CYS A 204 -2.00 -9.87 -9.10
N HIS A 205 -2.90 -10.12 -10.04
CA HIS A 205 -3.02 -11.42 -10.72
C HIS A 205 -1.74 -11.79 -11.49
N TRP A 206 -1.22 -10.86 -12.29
CA TRP A 206 -0.01 -11.10 -13.10
C TRP A 206 1.18 -11.56 -12.28
N VAL A 207 1.31 -11.04 -11.05
CA VAL A 207 2.47 -11.29 -10.18
C VAL A 207 2.20 -12.40 -9.18
N TRP A 208 1.05 -12.36 -8.49
CA TRP A 208 0.77 -13.24 -7.35
C TRP A 208 -0.37 -14.23 -7.57
N GLY A 209 -1.25 -13.97 -8.55
CA GLY A 209 -2.44 -14.78 -8.82
C GLY A 209 -2.24 -15.90 -9.86
N GLY A 210 -1.00 -16.27 -10.18
CA GLY A 210 -0.69 -17.29 -11.19
C GLY A 210 -0.61 -16.74 -12.62
N GLY A 211 -0.60 -15.40 -12.79
CA GLY A 211 -0.52 -14.76 -14.09
C GLY A 211 0.89 -14.77 -14.72
N TRP A 212 1.01 -14.10 -15.86
CA TRP A 212 2.16 -14.20 -16.76
C TRP A 212 3.49 -13.71 -16.18
N LEU A 213 3.50 -12.64 -15.35
CA LEU A 213 4.74 -12.13 -14.74
C LEU A 213 5.29 -13.10 -13.69
N GLY A 214 4.41 -13.66 -12.84
CA GLY A 214 4.80 -14.71 -11.90
C GLY A 214 5.33 -15.95 -12.60
N SER A 215 4.65 -16.38 -13.68
CA SER A 215 5.08 -17.52 -14.50
C SER A 215 6.42 -17.30 -15.23
N MET A 216 6.77 -16.03 -15.52
CA MET A 216 8.10 -15.68 -16.04
C MET A 216 9.20 -15.71 -14.97
N GLY A 217 8.84 -15.81 -13.69
CA GLY A 217 9.77 -15.81 -12.58
C GLY A 217 10.09 -14.41 -12.03
N LEU A 218 9.16 -13.43 -12.17
CA LEU A 218 9.31 -12.13 -11.52
C LEU A 218 9.37 -12.31 -9.99
N GLN A 219 10.43 -11.81 -9.37
CA GLN A 219 10.54 -11.76 -7.92
C GLN A 219 9.97 -10.44 -7.42
N ASP A 220 8.79 -10.50 -6.85
CA ASP A 220 8.13 -9.41 -6.13
C ASP A 220 7.48 -9.97 -4.85
N PHE A 221 8.29 -10.08 -3.80
CA PHE A 221 7.89 -10.81 -2.59
C PHE A 221 6.71 -10.16 -1.88
N ALA A 222 6.71 -8.83 -1.77
CA ALA A 222 5.70 -8.14 -0.99
C ALA A 222 5.07 -6.92 -1.69
N GLY A 223 5.31 -6.69 -2.99
CA GLY A 223 4.59 -5.65 -3.73
C GLY A 223 5.40 -4.45 -4.19
N GLY A 224 6.67 -4.65 -4.54
CA GLY A 224 7.44 -3.61 -5.22
C GLY A 224 6.78 -3.17 -6.53
N THR A 225 6.36 -4.15 -7.33
CA THR A 225 5.62 -3.93 -8.58
C THR A 225 4.13 -3.72 -8.30
N VAL A 226 3.50 -4.67 -7.61
CA VAL A 226 2.04 -4.69 -7.40
C VAL A 226 1.55 -3.46 -6.66
N VAL A 227 2.30 -2.97 -5.66
CA VAL A 227 1.89 -1.85 -4.81
C VAL A 227 2.64 -0.57 -5.16
N HIS A 228 3.98 -0.59 -5.03
CA HIS A 228 4.75 0.66 -5.06
C HIS A 228 4.86 1.26 -6.46
N ILE A 229 5.22 0.47 -7.48
CA ILE A 229 5.34 0.98 -8.86
C ILE A 229 3.97 1.39 -9.39
N THR A 230 2.96 0.56 -9.24
CA THR A 230 1.61 0.84 -9.76
C THR A 230 0.99 2.09 -9.13
N ALA A 231 1.05 2.22 -7.79
CA ALA A 231 0.55 3.41 -7.10
C ALA A 231 1.32 4.67 -7.49
N ALA A 232 2.65 4.58 -7.59
CA ALA A 232 3.49 5.72 -7.87
C ALA A 232 3.33 6.22 -9.31
N VAL A 233 3.21 5.33 -10.29
CA VAL A 233 2.92 5.70 -11.69
C VAL A 233 1.55 6.37 -11.78
N ALA A 234 0.53 5.82 -11.10
CA ALA A 234 -0.79 6.43 -11.05
C ALA A 234 -0.76 7.82 -10.38
N ALA A 235 0.02 7.98 -9.29
CA ALA A 235 0.22 9.27 -8.63
C ALA A 235 0.90 10.30 -9.55
N LEU A 236 1.94 9.88 -10.28
CA LEU A 236 2.64 10.73 -11.25
C LEU A 236 1.71 11.20 -12.37
N VAL A 237 0.97 10.27 -12.98
CA VAL A 237 0.01 10.60 -14.05
C VAL A 237 -1.08 11.53 -13.53
N ALA A 238 -1.63 11.26 -12.34
CA ALA A 238 -2.63 12.12 -11.72
C ALA A 238 -2.06 13.52 -11.41
N ALA A 239 -0.81 13.61 -10.94
CA ALA A 239 -0.14 14.89 -10.69
C ALA A 239 0.05 15.70 -11.98
N LEU A 240 0.42 15.05 -13.08
CA LEU A 240 0.57 15.69 -14.41
C LEU A 240 -0.78 16.16 -14.96
N MET A 241 -1.82 15.34 -14.87
CA MET A 241 -3.15 15.68 -15.41
C MET A 241 -3.85 16.79 -14.63
N LEU A 242 -3.73 16.81 -13.31
CA LEU A 242 -4.34 17.81 -12.44
C LEU A 242 -3.54 19.15 -12.42
N GLY A 243 -2.31 19.12 -12.85
CA GLY A 243 -1.41 20.26 -12.83
C GLY A 243 -0.92 20.62 -11.42
N PRO A 244 -0.12 21.70 -11.30
CA PRO A 244 0.47 22.09 -10.03
C PRO A 244 -0.55 22.73 -9.07
N ARG A 245 -0.32 22.60 -7.76
CA ARG A 245 -1.06 23.34 -6.71
C ARG A 245 -0.84 24.84 -6.84
N ARG A 246 -1.86 25.61 -6.46
CA ARG A 246 -1.72 27.07 -6.44
C ARG A 246 -0.56 27.49 -5.54
N GLY A 247 0.41 28.21 -6.12
CA GLY A 247 1.63 28.65 -5.45
C GLY A 247 2.80 27.66 -5.52
N PHE A 248 2.68 26.52 -6.20
CA PHE A 248 3.81 25.61 -6.39
C PHE A 248 4.99 26.31 -7.05
N GLY A 249 6.17 26.17 -6.45
CA GLY A 249 7.41 26.82 -6.91
C GLY A 249 7.53 28.32 -6.59
N SER A 250 6.48 28.99 -6.11
CA SER A 250 6.49 30.42 -5.74
C SER A 250 6.19 30.70 -4.27
N VAL A 251 5.46 29.81 -3.62
CA VAL A 251 5.11 29.92 -2.18
C VAL A 251 5.59 28.66 -1.47
N ALA A 252 6.24 28.83 -0.31
CA ALA A 252 6.63 27.70 0.53
C ALA A 252 5.39 26.93 1.02
N MET A 253 5.43 25.63 0.93
CA MET A 253 4.37 24.71 1.35
C MET A 253 4.88 23.75 2.44
N PRO A 254 5.26 24.28 3.63
CA PRO A 254 5.79 23.43 4.69
C PRO A 254 4.72 22.50 5.24
N PRO A 255 5.09 21.29 5.72
CA PRO A 255 4.24 20.44 6.51
C PRO A 255 3.68 21.21 7.71
N HIS A 256 2.38 21.02 8.00
CA HIS A 256 1.77 21.77 9.11
C HIS A 256 2.06 21.12 10.47
N ASN A 257 2.28 19.80 10.53
CA ASN A 257 2.49 19.09 11.78
C ASN A 257 3.47 17.91 11.62
N LEU A 258 4.75 18.19 11.82
CA LEU A 258 5.79 17.16 11.73
C LEU A 258 5.69 16.11 12.83
N THR A 259 5.15 16.40 14.01
CA THR A 259 4.92 15.41 15.06
C THR A 259 3.93 14.34 14.58
N MET A 260 2.82 14.76 13.94
CA MET A 260 1.85 13.85 13.32
C MET A 260 2.50 13.00 12.23
N THR A 261 3.33 13.63 11.38
CA THR A 261 4.08 12.95 10.31
C THR A 261 5.01 11.88 10.88
N VAL A 262 5.80 12.21 11.90
CA VAL A 262 6.75 11.26 12.52
C VAL A 262 6.02 10.11 13.21
N THR A 263 4.90 10.40 13.89
CA THR A 263 4.08 9.36 14.53
C THR A 263 3.53 8.40 13.47
N GLY A 264 2.95 8.93 12.39
CA GLY A 264 2.48 8.12 11.26
C GLY A 264 3.59 7.31 10.59
N ALA A 265 4.77 7.92 10.42
CA ALA A 265 5.95 7.24 9.88
C ALA A 265 6.39 6.05 10.76
N GLY A 266 6.43 6.23 12.09
CA GLY A 266 6.72 5.14 13.02
C GLY A 266 5.71 3.99 12.93
N MET A 267 4.43 4.32 12.78
CA MET A 267 3.36 3.34 12.57
C MET A 267 3.51 2.60 11.24
N LEU A 268 3.94 3.29 10.17
CA LEU A 268 4.26 2.66 8.89
C LEU A 268 5.45 1.70 9.03
N TRP A 269 6.51 2.06 9.77
CA TRP A 269 7.66 1.19 9.96
C TRP A 269 7.27 -0.13 10.63
N VAL A 270 6.57 -0.06 11.76
CA VAL A 270 6.13 -1.25 12.51
C VAL A 270 5.16 -2.08 11.68
N GLY A 271 4.20 -1.44 11.00
CA GLY A 271 3.26 -2.12 10.12
C GLY A 271 3.91 -2.84 8.95
N TRP A 272 5.07 -2.32 8.48
CA TRP A 272 5.83 -2.93 7.38
C TRP A 272 6.41 -4.30 7.72
N PHE A 273 6.55 -4.63 8.98
CA PHE A 273 6.87 -6.02 9.38
C PHE A 273 5.74 -6.97 9.00
N GLY A 274 4.49 -6.58 9.22
CA GLY A 274 3.34 -7.34 8.70
C GLY A 274 3.28 -7.35 7.17
N PHE A 275 3.62 -6.23 6.53
CA PHE A 275 3.61 -6.09 5.08
C PHE A 275 4.63 -7.05 4.42
N ASN A 276 5.91 -6.97 4.80
CA ASN A 276 6.97 -7.77 4.19
C ASN A 276 7.07 -9.18 4.79
N ALA A 277 7.18 -9.33 6.11
CA ALA A 277 7.31 -10.64 6.69
C ALA A 277 5.99 -11.44 6.67
N GLY A 278 4.83 -10.76 6.65
CA GLY A 278 3.53 -11.39 6.41
C GLY A 278 3.41 -11.98 4.99
N SER A 279 4.12 -11.42 4.01
CA SER A 279 4.11 -11.94 2.63
C SER A 279 4.79 -13.31 2.47
N ALA A 280 5.48 -13.80 3.49
CA ALA A 280 5.91 -15.20 3.56
C ALA A 280 4.71 -16.17 3.69
N VAL A 281 3.56 -15.68 4.14
CA VAL A 281 2.34 -16.46 4.43
C VAL A 281 2.61 -17.61 5.41
N ALA A 282 3.74 -17.58 6.12
CA ALA A 282 4.21 -18.59 7.08
C ALA A 282 4.97 -17.95 8.24
N ALA A 283 4.97 -18.60 9.41
CA ALA A 283 5.78 -18.23 10.57
C ALA A 283 7.09 -19.04 10.57
N ASP A 284 7.96 -18.72 9.63
CA ASP A 284 9.18 -19.50 9.35
C ASP A 284 10.44 -18.62 9.25
N GLY A 285 11.54 -19.22 8.79
CA GLY A 285 12.81 -18.52 8.57
C GLY A 285 12.73 -17.45 7.49
N SER A 286 11.86 -17.58 6.49
CA SER A 286 11.62 -16.59 5.44
C SER A 286 10.97 -15.34 6.02
N ALA A 287 9.92 -15.49 6.83
CA ALA A 287 9.27 -14.38 7.53
C ALA A 287 10.26 -13.66 8.47
N ALA A 288 11.05 -14.42 9.23
CA ALA A 288 12.04 -13.85 10.15
C ALA A 288 13.13 -13.07 9.41
N MET A 289 13.63 -13.60 8.28
CA MET A 289 14.61 -12.91 7.44
C MET A 289 14.01 -11.66 6.80
N ALA A 290 12.80 -11.75 6.25
CA ALA A 290 12.10 -10.61 5.66
C ALA A 290 11.90 -9.47 6.68
N MET A 291 11.60 -9.78 7.93
CA MET A 291 11.52 -8.79 9.01
C MET A 291 12.87 -8.11 9.26
N LEU A 292 13.94 -8.88 9.37
CA LEU A 292 15.28 -8.36 9.62
C LEU A 292 15.79 -7.45 8.49
N VAL A 293 15.67 -7.91 7.24
CA VAL A 293 16.16 -7.13 6.08
C VAL A 293 15.33 -5.87 5.86
N THR A 294 14.02 -5.93 6.15
CA THR A 294 13.13 -4.76 6.13
C THR A 294 13.60 -3.70 7.13
N HIS A 295 13.88 -4.11 8.37
CA HIS A 295 14.37 -3.19 9.40
C HIS A 295 15.72 -2.57 9.03
N LEU A 296 16.68 -3.37 8.57
CA LEU A 296 18.02 -2.90 8.16
C LEU A 296 17.92 -1.89 7.01
N SER A 297 17.14 -2.18 5.99
CA SER A 297 16.95 -1.28 4.85
C SER A 297 16.32 0.05 5.26
N ALA A 298 15.31 0.02 6.11
CA ALA A 298 14.67 1.22 6.65
C ALA A 298 15.66 2.10 7.43
N ALA A 299 16.45 1.49 8.31
CA ALA A 299 17.47 2.19 9.09
C ALA A 299 18.54 2.81 8.19
N CYS A 300 19.03 2.06 7.21
CA CYS A 300 20.03 2.53 6.24
C CYS A 300 19.48 3.65 5.34
N GLY A 301 18.25 3.54 4.86
CA GLY A 301 17.59 4.58 4.08
C GLY A 301 17.43 5.88 4.86
N SER A 302 17.03 5.78 6.14
CA SER A 302 16.97 6.92 7.06
C SER A 302 18.29 7.65 7.19
N LEU A 303 19.36 6.90 7.48
CA LEU A 303 20.70 7.46 7.67
C LEU A 303 21.27 8.03 6.38
N ALA A 304 21.05 7.37 5.25
CA ALA A 304 21.52 7.83 3.95
C ALA A 304 20.86 9.15 3.54
N TRP A 305 19.54 9.26 3.63
CA TRP A 305 18.82 10.50 3.33
C TRP A 305 19.25 11.64 4.26
N MET A 306 19.27 11.37 5.57
CA MET A 306 19.75 12.32 6.57
C MET A 306 21.16 12.84 6.25
N THR A 307 22.07 11.94 5.85
CA THR A 307 23.45 12.28 5.48
C THR A 307 23.48 13.15 4.23
N MET A 308 22.65 12.86 3.21
CA MET A 308 22.55 13.68 2.01
C MET A 308 22.07 15.10 2.30
N GLU A 309 21.07 15.26 3.18
CA GLU A 309 20.65 16.59 3.65
C GLU A 309 21.78 17.31 4.41
N TRP A 310 22.48 16.58 5.29
CA TRP A 310 23.57 17.17 6.07
C TRP A 310 24.71 17.70 5.20
N ILE A 311 25.13 16.89 4.22
CA ILE A 311 26.18 17.31 3.27
C ILE A 311 25.71 18.52 2.44
N ARG A 312 24.44 18.54 2.01
CA ARG A 312 23.96 19.51 1.03
C ARG A 312 23.46 20.82 1.67
N HIS A 313 22.89 20.74 2.88
CA HIS A 313 22.23 21.84 3.56
C HIS A 313 22.88 22.20 4.91
N GLY A 314 23.95 21.51 5.32
CA GLY A 314 24.65 21.73 6.57
C GLY A 314 23.91 21.23 7.82
N LYS A 315 22.68 20.76 7.69
CA LYS A 315 21.89 20.17 8.78
C LYS A 315 20.84 19.20 8.24
N PRO A 316 20.56 18.11 8.96
CA PRO A 316 19.51 17.18 8.61
C PRO A 316 18.13 17.72 9.04
N SER A 317 17.06 17.15 8.49
CA SER A 317 15.68 17.45 8.89
C SER A 317 14.98 16.19 9.42
N VAL A 318 14.00 16.42 10.32
CA VAL A 318 13.12 15.34 10.79
C VAL A 318 12.30 14.75 9.65
N LEU A 319 11.88 15.59 8.70
CA LEU A 319 11.17 15.12 7.50
C LEU A 319 12.06 14.23 6.65
N GLY A 320 13.32 14.63 6.43
CA GLY A 320 14.26 13.87 5.62
C GLY A 320 14.53 12.47 6.16
N ILE A 321 14.78 12.35 7.47
CA ILE A 321 15.07 11.05 8.08
C ILE A 321 13.87 10.07 7.95
N VAL A 322 12.62 10.54 8.16
CA VAL A 322 11.44 9.69 8.02
C VAL A 322 11.10 9.40 6.55
N THR A 323 11.38 10.32 5.62
CA THR A 323 11.22 10.06 4.19
C THR A 323 12.23 9.02 3.69
N GLY A 324 13.48 9.12 4.14
CA GLY A 324 14.52 8.12 3.86
C GLY A 324 14.17 6.74 4.42
N MET A 325 13.54 6.70 5.59
CA MET A 325 13.00 5.46 6.17
C MET A 325 11.97 4.82 5.24
N VAL A 326 10.98 5.59 4.77
CA VAL A 326 9.95 5.07 3.84
C VAL A 326 10.57 4.65 2.52
N ALA A 327 11.56 5.39 2.01
CA ALA A 327 12.30 4.99 0.80
C ALA A 327 13.00 3.63 0.98
N GLY A 328 13.68 3.43 2.13
CA GLY A 328 14.29 2.14 2.46
C GLY A 328 13.28 1.00 2.56
N LEU A 329 12.13 1.24 3.20
CA LEU A 329 11.05 0.27 3.33
C LEU A 329 10.44 -0.11 1.97
N GLY A 330 10.12 0.88 1.13
CA GLY A 330 9.55 0.63 -0.20
C GLY A 330 10.51 -0.07 -1.15
N THR A 331 11.81 0.28 -1.06
CA THR A 331 12.83 -0.30 -1.94
C THR A 331 13.16 -1.75 -1.58
N ILE A 332 13.16 -2.14 -0.30
CA ILE A 332 13.42 -3.53 0.11
C ILE A 332 12.22 -4.44 -0.18
N THR A 333 11.02 -3.89 -0.29
CA THR A 333 9.77 -4.64 -0.38
C THR A 333 9.78 -5.77 -1.43
N PRO A 334 10.16 -5.56 -2.70
CA PRO A 334 10.20 -6.65 -3.68
C PRO A 334 11.27 -7.71 -3.38
N ALA A 335 12.35 -7.32 -2.69
CA ALA A 335 13.52 -8.15 -2.43
C ALA A 335 13.47 -8.86 -1.07
N SER A 336 12.57 -8.48 -0.16
CA SER A 336 12.63 -8.85 1.26
C SER A 336 12.60 -10.35 1.53
N GLY A 337 12.03 -11.17 0.63
CA GLY A 337 12.01 -12.62 0.73
C GLY A 337 13.21 -13.31 0.05
N SER A 338 14.03 -12.58 -0.72
CA SER A 338 15.05 -13.19 -1.56
C SER A 338 16.48 -12.76 -1.24
N VAL A 339 16.70 -11.78 -0.34
CA VAL A 339 18.03 -11.20 -0.08
C VAL A 339 18.46 -11.35 1.37
N GLY A 340 19.78 -11.38 1.58
CA GLY A 340 20.36 -11.41 2.92
C GLY A 340 20.60 -10.02 3.53
N PRO A 341 21.05 -9.96 4.82
CA PRO A 341 21.21 -8.72 5.58
C PRO A 341 22.19 -7.72 4.95
N ALA A 342 23.33 -8.19 4.41
CA ALA A 342 24.32 -7.31 3.79
C ALA A 342 23.75 -6.64 2.52
N ALA A 343 23.00 -7.38 1.71
CA ALA A 343 22.30 -6.83 0.55
C ALA A 343 21.24 -5.80 0.96
N ALA A 344 20.51 -6.04 2.04
CA ALA A 344 19.52 -5.09 2.56
C ALA A 344 20.14 -3.76 2.98
N VAL A 345 21.35 -3.76 3.55
CA VAL A 345 22.11 -2.54 3.84
C VAL A 345 22.39 -1.76 2.56
N VAL A 346 22.87 -2.43 1.51
CA VAL A 346 23.16 -1.78 0.21
C VAL A 346 21.86 -1.24 -0.41
N ILE A 347 20.78 -2.00 -0.37
CA ILE A 347 19.46 -1.58 -0.90
C ILE A 347 18.99 -0.32 -0.14
N GLY A 348 19.03 -0.32 1.19
CA GLY A 348 18.60 0.82 2.00
C GLY A 348 19.44 2.07 1.78
N LEU A 349 20.78 1.95 1.74
CA LEU A 349 21.67 3.08 1.44
C LEU A 349 21.38 3.65 0.04
N SER A 350 21.26 2.78 -0.96
CA SER A 350 20.93 3.16 -2.34
C SER A 350 19.56 3.86 -2.42
N ALA A 351 18.56 3.36 -1.70
CA ALA A 351 17.24 3.97 -1.62
C ALA A 351 17.31 5.40 -1.08
N GLY A 352 17.96 5.60 0.06
CA GLY A 352 18.09 6.92 0.68
C GLY A 352 18.75 7.95 -0.24
N VAL A 353 19.79 7.55 -0.97
CA VAL A 353 20.52 8.45 -1.89
C VAL A 353 19.71 8.69 -3.18
N ILE A 354 19.27 7.62 -3.84
CA ILE A 354 18.63 7.72 -5.17
C ILE A 354 17.26 8.40 -5.07
N CYS A 355 16.42 8.03 -4.09
CA CYS A 355 15.12 8.68 -3.90
C CYS A 355 15.25 10.15 -3.49
N TYR A 356 16.29 10.51 -2.71
CA TYR A 356 16.60 11.91 -2.40
C TYR A 356 16.83 12.73 -3.67
N TYR A 357 17.69 12.24 -4.58
CA TYR A 357 17.94 12.95 -5.84
C TYR A 357 16.74 12.90 -6.79
N ALA A 358 15.98 11.82 -6.80
CA ALA A 358 14.75 11.71 -7.58
C ALA A 358 13.73 12.77 -7.15
N THR A 359 13.54 12.97 -5.83
CA THR A 359 12.67 14.02 -5.26
C THR A 359 13.11 15.42 -5.71
N LEU A 360 14.39 15.72 -5.61
CA LEU A 360 14.93 17.01 -6.07
C LEU A 360 14.76 17.20 -7.58
N THR A 361 14.98 16.16 -8.35
CA THR A 361 14.85 16.20 -9.82
C THR A 361 13.41 16.44 -10.23
N LEU A 362 12.47 15.69 -9.67
CA LEU A 362 11.04 15.80 -9.99
C LEU A 362 10.52 17.22 -9.69
N LYS A 363 10.79 17.73 -8.48
CA LYS A 363 10.28 19.05 -8.06
C LYS A 363 11.04 20.23 -8.70
N ASN A 364 12.37 20.15 -8.74
CA ASN A 364 13.18 21.33 -9.09
C ASN A 364 13.51 21.43 -10.59
N ARG A 365 13.77 20.29 -11.25
CA ARG A 365 14.11 20.26 -12.68
C ARG A 365 12.88 20.05 -13.55
N LEU A 366 12.08 19.01 -13.27
CA LEU A 366 10.91 18.67 -14.08
C LEU A 366 9.67 19.50 -13.72
N LYS A 367 9.69 20.21 -12.57
CA LYS A 367 8.58 21.06 -12.09
C LYS A 367 7.24 20.31 -11.97
N ILE A 368 7.30 19.03 -11.63
CA ILE A 368 6.11 18.21 -11.40
C ILE A 368 5.74 18.31 -9.92
N ASP A 369 4.49 18.67 -9.65
CA ASP A 369 3.95 18.77 -8.30
C ASP A 369 3.30 17.45 -7.87
N ASP A 370 4.13 16.44 -7.62
CA ASP A 370 3.77 15.30 -6.81
C ASP A 370 3.75 15.76 -5.35
N SER A 371 2.57 15.92 -4.78
CA SER A 371 2.40 16.71 -3.55
C SER A 371 3.18 16.17 -2.36
N LEU A 372 3.24 14.85 -2.20
CA LEU A 372 3.86 14.18 -1.05
C LEU A 372 4.95 13.18 -1.45
N ASP A 373 5.57 13.39 -2.63
CA ASP A 373 6.73 12.63 -3.11
C ASP A 373 6.47 11.13 -3.33
N VAL A 374 5.25 10.78 -3.78
CA VAL A 374 4.86 9.37 -3.98
C VAL A 374 5.71 8.73 -5.08
N PHE A 375 5.87 9.37 -6.23
CA PHE A 375 6.64 8.80 -7.34
C PHE A 375 8.13 8.66 -7.02
N PRO A 376 8.85 9.68 -6.50
CA PRO A 376 10.27 9.52 -6.22
C PRO A 376 10.56 8.52 -5.09
N VAL A 377 9.67 8.35 -4.12
CA VAL A 377 9.87 7.45 -2.99
C VAL A 377 9.42 6.03 -3.31
N HIS A 378 8.18 5.87 -3.79
CA HIS A 378 7.61 4.54 -4.06
C HIS A 378 7.89 4.05 -5.49
N GLY A 379 7.81 4.92 -6.51
CA GLY A 379 8.05 4.55 -7.91
C GLY A 379 9.53 4.27 -8.17
N VAL A 380 10.37 5.27 -7.92
CA VAL A 380 11.83 5.11 -8.12
C VAL A 380 12.38 4.08 -7.14
N GLY A 381 11.95 4.09 -5.87
CA GLY A 381 12.33 3.09 -4.89
C GLY A 381 11.87 1.68 -5.27
N GLY A 382 10.62 1.51 -5.71
CA GLY A 382 10.08 0.23 -6.16
C GLY A 382 10.83 -0.34 -7.36
N ILE A 383 11.07 0.48 -8.40
CA ILE A 383 11.86 0.08 -9.57
C ILE A 383 13.27 -0.33 -9.16
N LEU A 384 13.94 0.50 -8.35
CA LEU A 384 15.28 0.18 -7.85
C LEU A 384 15.29 -1.14 -7.08
N GLY A 385 14.34 -1.33 -6.18
CA GLY A 385 14.23 -2.55 -5.37
C GLY A 385 13.95 -3.80 -6.19
N THR A 386 13.05 -3.70 -7.18
CA THR A 386 12.74 -4.81 -8.11
C THR A 386 13.99 -5.22 -8.91
N LEU A 387 14.76 -4.26 -9.42
CA LEU A 387 16.01 -4.56 -10.12
C LEU A 387 17.08 -5.14 -9.17
N LEU A 388 17.23 -4.58 -7.97
CA LEU A 388 18.20 -5.07 -6.99
C LEU A 388 17.81 -6.45 -6.42
N ALA A 389 16.53 -6.80 -6.36
CA ALA A 389 16.09 -8.17 -6.09
C ALA A 389 16.70 -9.16 -7.10
N GLY A 390 16.65 -8.84 -8.39
CA GLY A 390 17.25 -9.67 -9.46
C GLY A 390 18.78 -9.80 -9.38
N VAL A 391 19.46 -8.84 -8.74
CA VAL A 391 20.90 -8.94 -8.50
C VAL A 391 21.20 -9.76 -7.24
N PHE A 392 20.61 -9.36 -6.11
CA PHE A 392 20.97 -9.87 -4.79
C PHE A 392 20.26 -11.17 -4.40
N CYS A 393 19.30 -11.67 -5.19
CA CYS A 393 18.81 -13.03 -5.03
C CYS A 393 19.88 -14.09 -5.36
N SER A 394 20.94 -13.73 -6.10
CA SER A 394 22.02 -14.64 -6.48
C SER A 394 22.67 -15.32 -5.27
N PRO A 395 22.86 -16.65 -5.28
CA PRO A 395 23.50 -17.39 -4.20
C PRO A 395 25.04 -17.26 -4.21
N ASN A 396 25.62 -16.59 -5.22
CA ASN A 396 27.05 -16.56 -5.48
C ASN A 396 27.71 -15.18 -5.30
N LEU A 397 27.20 -14.35 -4.38
CA LEU A 397 27.71 -12.98 -4.11
C LEU A 397 28.45 -12.87 -2.76
N GLY A 398 28.90 -13.97 -2.19
CA GLY A 398 29.58 -13.99 -0.88
C GLY A 398 28.65 -13.51 0.22
N ILE A 399 29.02 -12.48 0.97
CA ILE A 399 28.20 -11.92 2.06
C ILE A 399 26.89 -11.25 1.55
N PHE A 400 26.79 -10.95 0.27
CA PHE A 400 25.63 -10.36 -0.36
C PHE A 400 24.71 -11.38 -1.03
N SER A 401 25.00 -12.69 -0.88
CA SER A 401 24.19 -13.76 -1.46
C SER A 401 22.77 -13.75 -0.92
N GLY A 402 21.84 -14.13 -1.80
CA GLY A 402 20.43 -14.33 -1.50
C GLY A 402 20.01 -15.79 -1.64
N ASN A 403 18.68 -16.00 -1.74
CA ASN A 403 18.05 -17.32 -1.67
C ASN A 403 18.01 -18.08 -3.00
N GLY A 404 18.45 -17.47 -4.11
CA GLY A 404 18.47 -18.07 -5.44
C GLY A 404 17.60 -17.35 -6.46
N PHE A 405 17.80 -17.71 -7.71
CA PHE A 405 17.00 -17.23 -8.83
C PHE A 405 15.67 -17.97 -8.90
N SER A 406 14.72 -17.41 -9.62
CA SER A 406 13.44 -18.07 -9.90
C SER A 406 13.67 -19.34 -10.77
N GLU A 407 12.69 -20.24 -10.72
CA GLU A 407 12.76 -21.50 -11.47
C GLU A 407 13.04 -21.25 -12.96
N GLY A 408 13.93 -22.05 -13.55
CA GLY A 408 14.36 -21.90 -14.95
C GLY A 408 15.38 -20.79 -15.21
N ILE A 409 15.71 -19.95 -14.22
CA ILE A 409 16.69 -18.87 -14.34
C ILE A 409 17.99 -19.27 -13.60
N SER A 410 19.13 -19.08 -14.27
CA SER A 410 20.44 -19.51 -13.74
C SER A 410 21.47 -18.38 -13.59
N SER A 411 21.10 -17.14 -13.88
CA SER A 411 22.04 -16.02 -13.86
C SER A 411 21.39 -14.70 -13.45
N ILE A 412 22.21 -13.79 -12.92
CA ILE A 412 21.79 -12.41 -12.61
C ILE A 412 21.20 -11.72 -13.85
N GLY A 413 21.84 -11.90 -15.02
CA GLY A 413 21.35 -11.29 -16.27
C GLY A 413 19.97 -11.80 -16.67
N GLY A 414 19.72 -13.11 -16.50
CA GLY A 414 18.40 -13.70 -16.74
C GLY A 414 17.34 -13.17 -15.78
N GLN A 415 17.65 -13.13 -14.48
CA GLN A 415 16.71 -12.60 -13.50
C GLN A 415 16.46 -11.11 -13.70
N LEU A 416 17.49 -10.31 -14.01
CA LEU A 416 17.33 -8.88 -14.31
C LEU A 416 16.46 -8.63 -15.55
N ALA A 417 16.57 -9.48 -16.58
CA ALA A 417 15.72 -9.35 -17.76
C ALA A 417 14.24 -9.51 -17.41
N VAL A 418 13.91 -10.47 -16.54
CA VAL A 418 12.54 -10.65 -16.03
C VAL A 418 12.11 -9.49 -15.14
N GLN A 419 12.99 -9.02 -14.23
CA GLN A 419 12.67 -7.90 -13.35
C GLN A 419 12.46 -6.56 -14.10
N ALA A 420 13.00 -6.43 -15.29
CA ALA A 420 12.90 -5.23 -16.13
C ALA A 420 11.71 -5.26 -17.11
N THR A 421 10.98 -6.40 -17.16
CA THR A 421 9.81 -6.56 -18.03
C THR A 421 8.58 -5.85 -17.45
#